data_dc9d33c8b8742af86d486b94f3580494
#
_entry.id   dc9d33c8b8742af86d486b94f3580494
#
_cell.length_a   1.000
_cell.length_b   1.000
_cell.length_c   1.000
_cell.angle_alpha   90.00
_cell.angle_beta   90.00
_cell.angle_gamma   90.00
#
_symmetry.space_group_name_H-M   'P 1'
#
loop_
_entity.id
_entity.type
_entity.pdbx_description
1 polymer ?
#
loop_
_entity_poly.entity_id
_entity_poly.type
_entity_poly.pdbx_seq_one_letter_code
_entity_poly.pdbx_strand_id
1 'polypeptide(L)'
;MKLSFIGFGNMAGAMAQGLIEFDCLPAQNIYASAAHFDKLEKKAATLGIHACQTNLEAAAAGDVVILAVKPYMMETVTQEIRSALVNKTVVCIAAGFTDRKLRPLLPDDCESLCVMPNTPIRVGQGILVWETGSTLSADMEAKLAELFGPIALIAPVDSKHMDIAGTIAGCSPAFAAMFIEALSDAGVKYGLQRAQALEMAARVLEGTGALFMADHSHPGVMKDSVCSPGGTTIRGVSQLEKDGFRGDIIDAVDAVMNRQ
;
A
#
# COMPACT_ATOMS: atom_id res chain seq x y z
N MET A 1 9.66 -12.71 15.82
CA MET A 1 8.35 -12.05 15.75
C MET A 1 7.43 -12.86 14.86
N LYS A 2 6.20 -13.08 15.28
CA LYS A 2 5.14 -13.73 14.51
C LYS A 2 4.10 -12.67 14.12
N LEU A 3 3.64 -12.73 12.88
CA LEU A 3 2.67 -11.79 12.32
C LEU A 3 1.36 -12.52 12.03
N SER A 4 0.23 -11.96 12.43
CA SER A 4 -1.07 -12.51 12.08
C SER A 4 -1.92 -11.51 11.31
N PHE A 5 -2.59 -11.97 10.26
CA PHE A 5 -3.53 -11.18 9.47
C PHE A 5 -4.96 -11.59 9.79
N ILE A 6 -5.74 -10.67 10.31
CA ILE A 6 -7.18 -10.85 10.49
C ILE A 6 -7.89 -10.28 9.26
N GLY A 7 -8.33 -11.19 8.39
CA GLY A 7 -8.73 -10.90 7.02
C GLY A 7 -7.57 -11.02 6.02
N PHE A 8 -7.66 -12.01 5.12
CA PHE A 8 -6.60 -12.29 4.14
C PHE A 8 -7.08 -12.04 2.70
N GLY A 9 -7.38 -10.76 2.42
CA GLY A 9 -7.76 -10.27 1.10
C GLY A 9 -6.57 -9.98 0.20
N ASN A 10 -6.78 -9.12 -0.83
CA ASN A 10 -5.72 -8.76 -1.77
C ASN A 10 -4.57 -8.00 -1.10
N MET A 11 -4.87 -7.04 -0.22
CA MET A 11 -3.85 -6.22 0.43
C MET A 11 -3.01 -7.03 1.42
N ALA A 12 -3.66 -7.79 2.31
CA ALA A 12 -2.94 -8.69 3.23
C ALA A 12 -2.09 -9.72 2.48
N GLY A 13 -2.61 -10.27 1.38
CA GLY A 13 -1.85 -11.17 0.52
C GLY A 13 -0.63 -10.51 -0.13
N ALA A 14 -0.77 -9.27 -0.61
CA ALA A 14 0.35 -8.51 -1.19
C ALA A 14 1.43 -8.20 -0.14
N MET A 15 1.03 -7.81 1.08
CA MET A 15 1.96 -7.58 2.19
C MET A 15 2.70 -8.86 2.58
N ALA A 16 1.97 -9.97 2.80
CA ALA A 16 2.57 -11.25 3.16
C ALA A 16 3.55 -11.74 2.09
N GLN A 17 3.17 -11.64 0.80
CA GLN A 17 4.03 -12.02 -0.31
C GLN A 17 5.30 -11.16 -0.35
N GLY A 18 5.18 -9.84 -0.23
CA GLY A 18 6.35 -8.95 -0.18
C GLY A 18 7.27 -9.29 0.99
N LEU A 19 6.74 -9.48 2.20
CA LEU A 19 7.54 -9.85 3.37
C LEU A 19 8.33 -11.16 3.18
N ILE A 20 7.74 -12.13 2.46
CA ILE A 20 8.38 -13.42 2.18
C ILE A 20 9.42 -13.29 1.06
N GLU A 21 9.06 -12.66 -0.07
CA GLU A 21 9.92 -12.54 -1.25
C GLU A 21 11.17 -11.67 -1.01
N PHE A 22 11.09 -10.71 -0.08
CA PHE A 22 12.21 -9.85 0.30
C PHE A 22 12.91 -10.28 1.58
N ASP A 23 12.69 -11.53 2.03
CA ASP A 23 13.31 -12.12 3.21
C ASP A 23 13.14 -11.32 4.52
N CYS A 24 12.08 -10.49 4.61
CA CYS A 24 11.78 -9.70 5.81
C CYS A 24 11.22 -10.55 6.94
N LEU A 25 10.41 -11.56 6.59
CA LEU A 25 9.80 -12.47 7.55
C LEU A 25 9.61 -13.86 6.94
N PRO A 26 10.12 -14.94 7.58
CA PRO A 26 9.88 -16.31 7.15
C PRO A 26 8.38 -16.63 7.10
N ALA A 27 7.94 -17.33 6.04
CA ALA A 27 6.53 -17.67 5.83
C ALA A 27 5.89 -18.41 7.02
N GLN A 28 6.64 -19.30 7.67
CA GLN A 28 6.19 -20.03 8.86
C GLN A 28 5.92 -19.15 10.10
N ASN A 29 6.28 -17.88 10.06
CA ASN A 29 5.98 -16.91 11.11
C ASN A 29 4.72 -16.07 10.78
N ILE A 30 4.03 -16.38 9.68
CA ILE A 30 2.82 -15.67 9.25
C ILE A 30 1.59 -16.57 9.44
N TYR A 31 0.60 -16.03 10.12
CA TYR A 31 -0.70 -16.65 10.38
C TYR A 31 -1.80 -15.80 9.74
N ALA A 32 -2.86 -16.42 9.27
CA ALA A 32 -3.94 -15.68 8.64
C ALA A 32 -5.32 -16.31 8.89
N SER A 33 -6.34 -15.47 9.01
CA SER A 33 -7.75 -15.86 8.98
C SER A 33 -8.49 -15.13 7.86
N ALA A 34 -9.56 -15.71 7.35
CA ALA A 34 -10.42 -15.08 6.36
C ALA A 34 -11.84 -15.66 6.40
N ALA A 35 -12.83 -14.88 5.94
CA ALA A 35 -14.22 -15.32 5.87
C ALA A 35 -14.45 -16.57 5.00
N HIS A 36 -13.58 -16.81 4.00
CA HIS A 36 -13.63 -17.99 3.12
C HIS A 36 -12.39 -18.85 3.35
N PHE A 37 -12.48 -19.78 4.28
CA PHE A 37 -11.35 -20.63 4.67
C PHE A 37 -10.76 -21.42 3.49
N ASP A 38 -11.58 -22.02 2.63
CA ASP A 38 -11.11 -22.79 1.48
C ASP A 38 -10.21 -21.97 0.51
N LYS A 39 -10.53 -20.67 0.37
CA LYS A 39 -9.70 -19.76 -0.44
C LYS A 39 -8.42 -19.38 0.27
N LEU A 40 -8.51 -19.19 1.59
CA LEU A 40 -7.35 -18.90 2.43
C LEU A 40 -6.37 -20.09 2.42
N GLU A 41 -6.86 -21.30 2.64
CA GLU A 41 -6.06 -22.53 2.69
C GLU A 41 -5.22 -22.71 1.42
N LYS A 42 -5.83 -22.51 0.24
CA LYS A 42 -5.11 -22.57 -1.05
C LYS A 42 -4.02 -21.51 -1.15
N LYS A 43 -4.30 -20.27 -0.76
CA LYS A 43 -3.31 -19.18 -0.78
C LYS A 43 -2.20 -19.44 0.24
N ALA A 44 -2.55 -19.89 1.43
CA ALA A 44 -1.63 -20.20 2.50
C ALA A 44 -0.65 -21.33 2.10
N ALA A 45 -1.16 -22.39 1.47
CA ALA A 45 -0.34 -23.46 0.93
C ALA A 45 0.65 -22.96 -0.13
N THR A 46 0.23 -22.03 -1.01
CA THR A 46 1.12 -21.44 -2.03
C THR A 46 2.23 -20.58 -1.39
N LEU A 47 1.90 -19.83 -0.33
CA LEU A 47 2.84 -18.91 0.32
C LEU A 47 3.66 -19.58 1.43
N GLY A 48 3.30 -20.79 1.89
CA GLY A 48 3.93 -21.48 3.01
C GLY A 48 3.56 -20.89 4.39
N ILE A 49 2.44 -20.17 4.50
CA ILE A 49 1.96 -19.57 5.74
C ILE A 49 0.90 -20.44 6.43
N HIS A 50 0.53 -20.11 7.67
CA HIS A 50 -0.48 -20.83 8.43
C HIS A 50 -1.89 -20.27 8.19
N ALA A 51 -2.81 -21.12 7.71
CA ALA A 51 -4.23 -20.81 7.65
C ALA A 51 -4.90 -21.19 8.97
N CYS A 52 -5.55 -20.22 9.64
CA CYS A 52 -6.30 -20.41 10.87
C CYS A 52 -7.81 -20.45 10.57
N GLN A 53 -8.54 -21.32 11.27
CA GLN A 53 -10.00 -21.50 11.09
C GLN A 53 -10.78 -20.29 11.57
N THR A 54 -10.30 -19.61 12.62
CA THR A 54 -10.97 -18.48 13.26
C THR A 54 -10.06 -17.26 13.36
N ASN A 55 -10.67 -16.07 13.48
CA ASN A 55 -9.94 -14.83 13.76
C ASN A 55 -9.22 -14.92 15.12
N LEU A 56 -9.86 -15.54 16.12
CA LEU A 56 -9.31 -15.70 17.46
C LEU A 56 -8.04 -16.56 17.44
N GLU A 57 -8.06 -17.69 16.72
CA GLU A 57 -6.88 -18.56 16.54
C GLU A 57 -5.72 -17.78 15.88
N ALA A 58 -5.98 -17.05 14.80
CA ALA A 58 -4.96 -16.25 14.14
C ALA A 58 -4.42 -15.16 15.07
N ALA A 59 -5.30 -14.39 15.73
CA ALA A 59 -4.90 -13.33 16.66
C ALA A 59 -4.07 -13.86 17.83
N ALA A 60 -4.40 -15.04 18.37
CA ALA A 60 -3.63 -15.67 19.45
C ALA A 60 -2.21 -16.05 19.03
N ALA A 61 -2.01 -16.48 17.79
CA ALA A 61 -0.73 -16.97 17.27
C ALA A 61 0.32 -15.87 17.01
N GLY A 62 -0.11 -14.64 16.64
CA GLY A 62 0.80 -13.54 16.30
C GLY A 62 1.23 -12.70 17.51
N ASP A 63 2.43 -12.15 17.47
CA ASP A 63 2.90 -11.11 18.37
C ASP A 63 2.35 -9.74 17.90
N VAL A 64 2.33 -9.54 16.59
CA VAL A 64 1.74 -8.40 15.90
C VAL A 64 0.52 -8.85 15.12
N VAL A 65 -0.61 -8.18 15.33
CA VAL A 65 -1.91 -8.50 14.72
C VAL A 65 -2.27 -7.42 13.70
N ILE A 66 -2.31 -7.78 12.42
CA ILE A 66 -2.73 -6.86 11.34
C ILE A 66 -4.23 -7.00 11.10
N LEU A 67 -4.98 -5.94 11.37
CA LEU A 67 -6.40 -5.85 11.07
C LEU A 67 -6.59 -5.43 9.61
N ALA A 68 -6.93 -6.40 8.76
CA ALA A 68 -7.06 -6.26 7.31
C ALA A 68 -8.49 -6.54 6.81
N VAL A 69 -9.46 -6.37 7.68
CA VAL A 69 -10.90 -6.48 7.37
C VAL A 69 -11.45 -5.15 6.83
N LYS A 70 -12.62 -5.20 6.23
CA LYS A 70 -13.29 -3.98 5.75
C LYS A 70 -13.69 -3.08 6.93
N PRO A 71 -13.70 -1.74 6.77
CA PRO A 71 -13.98 -0.79 7.84
C PRO A 71 -15.27 -1.09 8.63
N TYR A 72 -16.34 -1.49 7.94
CA TYR A 72 -17.64 -1.81 8.59
C TYR A 72 -17.62 -3.08 9.46
N MET A 73 -16.59 -3.93 9.33
CA MET A 73 -16.42 -5.16 10.12
C MET A 73 -15.54 -4.94 11.36
N MET A 74 -14.88 -3.80 11.46
CA MET A 74 -13.82 -3.57 12.44
C MET A 74 -14.29 -3.78 13.86
N GLU A 75 -15.41 -3.19 14.24
CA GLU A 75 -15.97 -3.28 15.60
C GLU A 75 -16.29 -4.74 15.98
N THR A 76 -17.01 -5.46 15.10
CA THR A 76 -17.38 -6.85 15.34
C THR A 76 -16.15 -7.75 15.49
N VAL A 77 -15.17 -7.60 14.57
CA VAL A 77 -13.97 -8.45 14.57
C VAL A 77 -13.08 -8.13 15.76
N THR A 78 -12.86 -6.87 16.11
CA THR A 78 -12.06 -6.51 17.29
C THR A 78 -12.68 -7.01 18.58
N GLN A 79 -14.02 -6.96 18.69
CA GLN A 79 -14.73 -7.52 19.84
C GLN A 79 -14.56 -9.05 19.93
N GLU A 80 -14.66 -9.76 18.81
CA GLU A 80 -14.45 -11.22 18.73
C GLU A 80 -13.07 -11.64 19.24
N ILE A 81 -12.03 -10.92 18.85
CA ILE A 81 -10.63 -11.29 19.17
C ILE A 81 -10.06 -10.53 20.38
N ARG A 82 -10.84 -9.70 21.06
CA ARG A 82 -10.38 -8.76 22.11
C ARG A 82 -9.48 -9.44 23.17
N SER A 83 -9.86 -10.63 23.61
CA SER A 83 -9.11 -11.38 24.61
C SER A 83 -7.71 -11.81 24.12
N ALA A 84 -7.54 -12.00 22.82
CA ALA A 84 -6.27 -12.39 22.23
C ALA A 84 -5.38 -11.18 21.89
N LEU A 85 -5.86 -9.93 22.03
CA LEU A 85 -5.11 -8.70 21.75
C LEU A 85 -4.35 -8.16 22.97
N VAL A 86 -4.62 -8.67 24.17
CA VAL A 86 -3.97 -8.25 25.42
C VAL A 86 -2.45 -8.34 25.31
N ASN A 87 -1.73 -7.25 25.64
CA ASN A 87 -0.27 -7.13 25.54
C ASN A 87 0.30 -7.36 24.12
N LYS A 88 -0.49 -7.12 23.07
CA LYS A 88 -0.03 -7.26 21.68
C LYS A 88 0.03 -5.92 20.97
N THR A 89 0.73 -5.90 19.86
CA THR A 89 0.74 -4.78 18.92
C THR A 89 -0.30 -5.01 17.84
N VAL A 90 -1.17 -4.03 17.60
CA VAL A 90 -2.19 -4.05 16.56
C VAL A 90 -1.85 -3.05 15.46
N VAL A 91 -1.76 -3.51 14.23
CA VAL A 91 -1.57 -2.67 13.05
C VAL A 91 -2.87 -2.68 12.24
N CYS A 92 -3.52 -1.53 12.10
CA CYS A 92 -4.74 -1.40 11.30
C CYS A 92 -4.41 -0.90 9.91
N ILE A 93 -4.84 -1.66 8.89
CA ILE A 93 -4.70 -1.26 7.46
C ILE A 93 -6.05 -0.91 6.81
N ALA A 94 -7.10 -0.76 7.59
CA ALA A 94 -8.43 -0.43 7.07
C ALA A 94 -8.53 1.05 6.69
N ALA A 95 -9.00 1.32 5.47
CA ALA A 95 -9.17 2.68 4.97
C ALA A 95 -10.10 3.51 5.89
N GLY A 96 -9.73 4.77 6.12
CA GLY A 96 -10.50 5.71 6.94
C GLY A 96 -10.41 5.46 8.46
N PHE A 97 -9.52 4.56 8.91
CA PHE A 97 -9.17 4.39 10.31
C PHE A 97 -7.93 5.23 10.67
N THR A 98 -8.03 5.84 11.84
CA THR A 98 -6.93 6.50 12.54
C THR A 98 -6.86 5.92 13.95
N ASP A 99 -5.79 6.15 14.69
CA ASP A 99 -5.65 5.67 16.06
C ASP A 99 -6.81 6.15 16.95
N ARG A 100 -7.28 7.37 16.74
CA ARG A 100 -8.46 7.91 17.44
C ARG A 100 -9.72 7.05 17.28
N LYS A 101 -9.92 6.43 16.10
CA LYS A 101 -11.07 5.53 15.84
C LYS A 101 -10.79 4.10 16.28
N LEU A 102 -9.54 3.68 16.21
CA LEU A 102 -9.13 2.32 16.52
C LEU A 102 -9.02 2.08 18.03
N ARG A 103 -8.41 3.01 18.77
CA ARG A 103 -8.08 2.86 20.18
C ARG A 103 -9.24 2.44 21.07
N PRO A 104 -10.47 2.99 20.93
CA PRO A 104 -11.62 2.57 21.73
C PRO A 104 -12.05 1.11 21.53
N LEU A 105 -11.65 0.48 20.41
CA LEU A 105 -11.99 -0.90 20.09
C LEU A 105 -11.00 -1.90 20.69
N LEU A 106 -9.84 -1.45 21.16
CA LEU A 106 -8.75 -2.30 21.64
C LEU A 106 -8.70 -2.38 23.18
N PRO A 107 -8.05 -3.41 23.75
CA PRO A 107 -7.66 -3.41 25.17
C PRO A 107 -6.71 -2.23 25.50
N ASP A 108 -6.72 -1.78 26.77
CA ASP A 108 -5.90 -0.64 27.21
C ASP A 108 -4.39 -0.92 27.16
N ASP A 109 -4.00 -2.17 27.36
CA ASP A 109 -2.63 -2.67 27.35
C ASP A 109 -2.11 -3.08 25.96
N CYS A 110 -2.87 -2.77 24.92
CA CYS A 110 -2.51 -3.06 23.53
C CYS A 110 -1.85 -1.85 22.89
N GLU A 111 -0.70 -2.02 22.24
CA GLU A 111 -0.12 -1.00 21.38
C GLU A 111 -0.85 -0.95 20.03
N SER A 112 -0.97 0.22 19.42
CA SER A 112 -1.66 0.37 18.13
C SER A 112 -1.00 1.34 17.17
N LEU A 113 -1.15 1.04 15.88
CA LEU A 113 -0.70 1.85 14.77
C LEU A 113 -1.72 1.74 13.62
N CYS A 114 -2.09 2.85 13.02
CA CYS A 114 -2.82 2.86 11.76
C CYS A 114 -1.87 3.14 10.60
N VAL A 115 -1.96 2.32 9.55
CA VAL A 115 -1.17 2.49 8.33
C VAL A 115 -2.05 2.27 7.10
N MET A 116 -1.65 2.84 5.97
CA MET A 116 -2.29 2.55 4.69
C MET A 116 -1.26 2.08 3.68
N PRO A 117 -1.22 0.76 3.39
CA PRO A 117 -0.40 0.18 2.34
C PRO A 117 -1.02 0.33 0.96
N ASN A 118 -0.19 0.17 -0.08
CA ASN A 118 -0.65 0.02 -1.45
C ASN A 118 -0.15 -1.28 -2.10
N THR A 119 -0.74 -1.65 -3.24
CA THR A 119 -0.48 -2.94 -3.89
C THR A 119 0.96 -3.18 -4.38
N PRO A 120 1.76 -2.17 -4.79
CA PRO A 120 3.15 -2.37 -5.16
C PRO A 120 4.05 -2.89 -4.04
N ILE A 121 3.57 -2.94 -2.79
CA ILE A 121 4.28 -3.57 -1.65
C ILE A 121 4.66 -5.02 -1.94
N ARG A 122 3.90 -5.72 -2.79
CA ARG A 122 4.19 -7.08 -3.22
C ARG A 122 5.54 -7.24 -3.92
N VAL A 123 5.98 -6.22 -4.62
CA VAL A 123 7.23 -6.21 -5.42
C VAL A 123 8.31 -5.31 -4.82
N GLY A 124 8.23 -5.00 -3.52
CA GLY A 124 9.21 -4.18 -2.82
C GLY A 124 9.18 -2.70 -3.19
N GLN A 125 8.12 -2.22 -3.84
CA GLN A 125 7.96 -0.83 -4.29
C GLN A 125 6.68 -0.21 -3.72
N GLY A 126 6.34 -0.62 -2.49
CA GLY A 126 5.15 -0.12 -1.82
C GLY A 126 5.32 1.28 -1.23
N ILE A 127 4.18 1.83 -0.81
CA ILE A 127 4.11 2.94 0.13
C ILE A 127 3.34 2.43 1.33
N LEU A 128 3.85 2.70 2.52
CA LEU A 128 3.18 2.48 3.77
C LEU A 128 2.98 3.84 4.43
N VAL A 129 1.82 4.46 4.21
CA VAL A 129 1.45 5.68 4.92
C VAL A 129 1.32 5.32 6.40
N TRP A 130 2.05 6.03 7.27
CA TRP A 130 2.23 5.71 8.68
C TRP A 130 1.71 6.84 9.55
N GLU A 131 0.67 6.58 10.32
CA GLU A 131 0.11 7.59 11.20
C GLU A 131 1.08 7.91 12.35
N THR A 132 1.47 9.18 12.47
CA THR A 132 2.24 9.65 13.63
C THR A 132 1.33 9.81 14.86
N GLY A 133 1.90 9.65 16.06
CA GLY A 133 1.10 9.70 17.30
C GLY A 133 0.43 8.37 17.66
N SER A 134 0.91 7.25 17.09
CA SER A 134 0.58 5.89 17.52
C SER A 134 0.94 5.65 18.99
N THR A 135 0.39 4.58 19.57
CA THR A 135 0.72 4.17 20.95
C THR A 135 1.88 3.19 21.03
N LEU A 136 2.62 3.03 19.94
CA LEU A 136 3.78 2.13 19.88
C LEU A 136 4.90 2.60 20.83
N SER A 137 5.55 1.66 21.48
CA SER A 137 6.86 1.89 22.06
C SER A 137 7.90 2.15 20.97
N ALA A 138 8.93 2.91 21.28
CA ALA A 138 10.01 3.20 20.32
C ALA A 138 10.69 1.93 19.79
N ASP A 139 10.79 0.87 20.60
CA ASP A 139 11.35 -0.43 20.22
C ASP A 139 10.45 -1.14 19.19
N MET A 140 9.12 -1.12 19.40
CA MET A 140 8.18 -1.73 18.46
C MET A 140 8.09 -0.94 17.16
N GLU A 141 8.10 0.39 17.23
CA GLU A 141 8.13 1.25 16.05
C GLU A 141 9.37 0.96 15.18
N ALA A 142 10.55 0.85 15.79
CA ALA A 142 11.78 0.50 15.09
C ALA A 142 11.71 -0.90 14.45
N LYS A 143 11.17 -1.90 15.17
CA LYS A 143 11.01 -3.26 14.65
C LYS A 143 10.05 -3.33 13.46
N LEU A 144 8.93 -2.58 13.51
CA LEU A 144 8.00 -2.53 12.37
C LEU A 144 8.58 -1.75 11.19
N ALA A 145 9.36 -0.69 11.46
CA ALA A 145 10.07 0.04 10.42
C ALA A 145 11.12 -0.84 9.71
N GLU A 146 11.87 -1.65 10.46
CA GLU A 146 12.82 -2.63 9.92
C GLU A 146 12.09 -3.72 9.11
N LEU A 147 10.95 -4.20 9.61
CA LEU A 147 10.15 -5.23 8.94
C LEU A 147 9.60 -4.78 7.59
N PHE A 148 9.05 -3.57 7.52
CA PHE A 148 8.35 -3.09 6.33
C PHE A 148 9.23 -2.23 5.40
N GLY A 149 10.34 -1.67 5.89
CA GLY A 149 11.23 -0.80 5.12
C GLY A 149 11.74 -1.40 3.80
N PRO A 150 12.11 -2.69 3.74
CA PRO A 150 12.56 -3.30 2.48
C PRO A 150 11.47 -3.43 1.41
N ILE A 151 10.20 -3.41 1.79
CA ILE A 151 9.07 -3.61 0.87
C ILE A 151 8.25 -2.35 0.61
N ALA A 152 8.48 -1.27 1.38
CA ALA A 152 7.71 -0.04 1.24
C ALA A 152 8.49 1.19 1.72
N LEU A 153 8.27 2.32 1.06
CA LEU A 153 8.58 3.63 1.60
C LEU A 153 7.66 3.87 2.82
N ILE A 154 8.25 4.01 4.00
CA ILE A 154 7.50 4.44 5.18
C ILE A 154 7.31 5.95 5.10
N ALA A 155 6.05 6.39 5.00
CA ALA A 155 5.68 7.79 4.85
C ALA A 155 4.92 8.26 6.10
N PRO A 156 5.60 8.86 7.11
CA PRO A 156 4.94 9.34 8.31
C PRO A 156 4.07 10.57 8.01
N VAL A 157 2.82 10.55 8.50
CA VAL A 157 1.87 11.66 8.39
C VAL A 157 1.05 11.78 9.67
N ASP A 158 0.56 12.96 9.99
CA ASP A 158 -0.38 13.14 11.09
C ASP A 158 -1.79 12.65 10.72
N SER A 159 -2.63 12.40 11.74
CA SER A 159 -3.99 11.83 11.58
C SER A 159 -4.87 12.60 10.59
N LYS A 160 -4.71 13.94 10.49
CA LYS A 160 -5.56 14.77 9.62
C LYS A 160 -5.19 14.62 8.13
N HIS A 161 -3.98 14.15 7.83
CA HIS A 161 -3.49 13.95 6.47
C HIS A 161 -3.54 12.49 6.02
N MET A 162 -3.98 11.55 6.88
CA MET A 162 -4.09 10.12 6.53
C MET A 162 -4.95 9.88 5.30
N ASP A 163 -6.07 10.60 5.15
CA ASP A 163 -6.97 10.40 4.03
C ASP A 163 -6.36 10.85 2.69
N ILE A 164 -5.72 12.03 2.64
CA ILE A 164 -5.08 12.51 1.40
C ILE A 164 -3.82 11.70 1.08
N ALA A 165 -2.99 11.38 2.06
CA ALA A 165 -1.82 10.52 1.85
C ALA A 165 -2.23 9.12 1.38
N GLY A 166 -3.29 8.56 1.97
CA GLY A 166 -3.90 7.31 1.55
C GLY A 166 -4.48 7.37 0.14
N THR A 167 -5.06 8.50 -0.27
CA THR A 167 -5.55 8.70 -1.65
C THR A 167 -4.38 8.71 -2.64
N ILE A 168 -3.32 9.46 -2.35
CA ILE A 168 -2.13 9.50 -3.20
C ILE A 168 -1.47 8.11 -3.28
N ALA A 169 -1.28 7.42 -2.16
CA ALA A 169 -0.63 6.12 -2.15
C ALA A 169 -1.51 4.99 -2.70
N GLY A 170 -2.79 4.95 -2.31
CA GLY A 170 -3.68 3.83 -2.56
C GLY A 170 -4.47 3.91 -3.86
N CYS A 171 -4.84 5.12 -4.34
CA CYS A 171 -5.60 5.28 -5.58
C CYS A 171 -4.70 5.49 -6.80
N SER A 172 -3.57 6.16 -6.67
CA SER A 172 -2.69 6.49 -7.80
C SER A 172 -2.09 5.29 -8.54
N PRO A 173 -1.94 4.08 -7.97
CA PRO A 173 -1.59 2.92 -8.78
C PRO A 173 -2.57 2.65 -9.93
N ALA A 174 -3.87 2.94 -9.75
CA ALA A 174 -4.85 2.85 -10.84
C ALA A 174 -4.63 3.95 -11.89
N PHE A 175 -4.32 5.18 -11.48
CA PHE A 175 -4.02 6.29 -12.40
C PHE A 175 -2.75 6.01 -13.21
N ALA A 176 -1.71 5.47 -12.55
CA ALA A 176 -0.49 5.04 -13.22
C ALA A 176 -0.74 3.92 -14.24
N ALA A 177 -1.62 2.95 -13.91
CA ALA A 177 -2.01 1.90 -14.85
C ALA A 177 -2.73 2.46 -16.09
N MET A 178 -3.63 3.45 -15.92
CA MET A 178 -4.27 4.16 -17.04
C MET A 178 -3.25 4.90 -17.90
N PHE A 179 -2.23 5.53 -17.30
CA PHE A 179 -1.16 6.17 -18.05
C PHE A 179 -0.34 5.17 -18.87
N ILE A 180 0.00 4.01 -18.29
CA ILE A 180 0.70 2.90 -19.00
C ILE A 180 -0.14 2.45 -20.20
N GLU A 181 -1.45 2.25 -20.00
CA GLU A 181 -2.36 1.82 -21.04
C GLU A 181 -2.44 2.84 -22.17
N ALA A 182 -2.67 4.12 -21.85
CA ALA A 182 -2.75 5.20 -22.83
C ALA A 182 -1.45 5.35 -23.67
N LEU A 183 -0.29 5.25 -23.01
CA LEU A 183 0.99 5.33 -23.68
C LEU A 183 1.23 4.11 -24.60
N SER A 184 0.79 2.92 -24.15
CA SER A 184 0.81 1.70 -24.95
C SER A 184 -0.12 1.81 -26.17
N ASP A 185 -1.33 2.39 -26.02
CA ASP A 185 -2.25 2.62 -27.13
C ASP A 185 -1.65 3.55 -28.18
N ALA A 186 -0.97 4.61 -27.74
CA ALA A 186 -0.24 5.46 -28.65
C ALA A 186 0.85 4.69 -29.41
N GLY A 187 1.61 3.81 -28.73
CA GLY A 187 2.59 2.94 -29.36
C GLY A 187 1.99 2.05 -30.45
N VAL A 188 0.85 1.39 -30.14
CA VAL A 188 0.13 0.53 -31.09
C VAL A 188 -0.41 1.33 -32.28
N LYS A 189 -0.92 2.55 -32.04
CA LYS A 189 -1.38 3.46 -33.10
C LYS A 189 -0.29 3.74 -34.14
N TYR A 190 0.98 3.74 -33.71
CA TYR A 190 2.14 3.97 -34.60
C TYR A 190 2.89 2.69 -34.96
N GLY A 191 2.29 1.51 -34.77
CA GLY A 191 2.77 0.24 -35.33
C GLY A 191 3.58 -0.64 -34.38
N LEU A 192 3.74 -0.29 -33.09
CA LEU A 192 4.38 -1.19 -32.14
C LEU A 192 3.48 -2.38 -31.77
N GLN A 193 4.11 -3.53 -31.49
CA GLN A 193 3.39 -4.65 -30.90
C GLN A 193 2.91 -4.30 -29.47
N ARG A 194 1.69 -4.71 -29.13
CA ARG A 194 1.06 -4.39 -27.83
C ARG A 194 1.93 -4.74 -26.62
N ALA A 195 2.50 -5.94 -26.59
CA ALA A 195 3.35 -6.40 -25.49
C ALA A 195 4.57 -5.48 -25.31
N GLN A 196 5.25 -5.17 -26.41
CA GLN A 196 6.41 -4.27 -26.39
C GLN A 196 6.05 -2.85 -25.94
N ALA A 197 4.92 -2.32 -26.42
CA ALA A 197 4.46 -0.98 -26.03
C ALA A 197 4.12 -0.90 -24.52
N LEU A 198 3.50 -1.95 -23.95
CA LEU A 198 3.22 -2.04 -22.50
C LEU A 198 4.50 -2.08 -21.68
N GLU A 199 5.48 -2.91 -22.06
CA GLU A 199 6.76 -3.03 -21.35
C GLU A 199 7.52 -1.68 -21.35
N MET A 200 7.57 -1.00 -22.51
CA MET A 200 8.20 0.30 -22.63
C MET A 200 7.51 1.37 -21.78
N ALA A 201 6.17 1.42 -21.79
CA ALA A 201 5.39 2.36 -21.00
C ALA A 201 5.58 2.15 -19.49
N ALA A 202 5.54 0.89 -19.04
CA ALA A 202 5.77 0.54 -17.64
C ALA A 202 7.20 0.93 -17.19
N ARG A 203 8.23 0.63 -18.01
CA ARG A 203 9.62 0.96 -17.71
C ARG A 203 9.87 2.46 -17.63
N VAL A 204 9.19 3.27 -18.45
CA VAL A 204 9.28 4.74 -18.38
C VAL A 204 8.82 5.26 -17.02
N LEU A 205 7.67 4.80 -16.53
CA LEU A 205 7.16 5.22 -15.21
C LEU A 205 8.08 4.77 -14.08
N GLU A 206 8.48 3.50 -14.09
CA GLU A 206 9.39 2.93 -13.10
C GLU A 206 10.72 3.71 -13.07
N GLY A 207 11.36 3.90 -14.24
CA GLY A 207 12.64 4.58 -14.35
C GLY A 207 12.56 6.05 -13.95
N THR A 208 11.49 6.76 -14.32
CA THR A 208 11.30 8.16 -13.96
C THR A 208 11.09 8.33 -12.46
N GLY A 209 10.31 7.43 -11.85
CA GLY A 209 10.13 7.40 -10.39
C GLY A 209 11.42 7.08 -9.66
N ALA A 210 12.17 6.08 -10.13
CA ALA A 210 13.47 5.71 -9.55
C ALA A 210 14.49 6.86 -9.65
N LEU A 211 14.52 7.58 -10.76
CA LEU A 211 15.39 8.75 -10.93
C LEU A 211 15.04 9.86 -9.93
N PHE A 212 13.74 10.15 -9.74
CA PHE A 212 13.31 11.10 -8.72
C PHE A 212 13.73 10.66 -7.31
N MET A 213 13.55 9.39 -6.97
CA MET A 213 13.92 8.87 -5.64
C MET A 213 15.44 8.90 -5.38
N ALA A 214 16.26 8.81 -6.44
CA ALA A 214 17.72 8.89 -6.33
C ALA A 214 18.22 10.33 -6.15
N ASP A 215 17.68 11.28 -6.93
CA ASP A 215 18.21 12.63 -7.02
C ASP A 215 17.39 13.68 -6.27
N HIS A 216 16.14 13.40 -5.97
CA HIS A 216 15.15 14.34 -5.43
C HIS A 216 15.06 15.66 -6.20
N SER A 217 15.40 15.62 -7.49
CA SER A 217 15.32 16.79 -8.38
C SER A 217 13.87 17.22 -8.58
N HIS A 218 13.63 18.53 -8.58
CA HIS A 218 12.29 19.05 -8.84
C HIS A 218 11.74 18.50 -10.18
N PRO A 219 10.49 17.97 -10.24
CA PRO A 219 9.96 17.35 -11.45
C PRO A 219 9.97 18.25 -12.69
N GLY A 220 9.87 19.57 -12.51
CA GLY A 220 10.06 20.55 -13.60
C GLY A 220 11.44 20.51 -14.21
N VAL A 221 12.49 20.35 -13.38
CA VAL A 221 13.89 20.22 -13.84
C VAL A 221 14.06 18.91 -14.58
N MET A 222 13.52 17.80 -14.06
CA MET A 222 13.56 16.49 -14.74
C MET A 222 12.89 16.58 -16.12
N LYS A 223 11.73 17.23 -16.23
CA LYS A 223 11.02 17.46 -17.50
C LYS A 223 11.89 18.29 -18.46
N ASP A 224 12.48 19.39 -17.99
CA ASP A 224 13.27 20.28 -18.83
C ASP A 224 14.54 19.63 -19.33
N SER A 225 15.15 18.74 -18.56
CA SER A 225 16.38 18.00 -18.97
C SER A 225 16.20 17.14 -20.23
N VAL A 226 14.97 16.75 -20.54
CA VAL A 226 14.62 15.95 -21.74
C VAL A 226 13.88 16.76 -22.80
N CYS A 227 13.72 18.08 -22.60
CA CYS A 227 13.01 18.99 -23.50
C CYS A 227 13.96 19.95 -24.21
N SER A 228 14.62 19.49 -25.28
CA SER A 228 15.45 20.38 -26.10
C SER A 228 14.62 21.47 -26.82
N PRO A 229 15.22 22.67 -27.09
CA PRO A 229 14.55 23.73 -27.83
C PRO A 229 14.06 23.28 -29.21
N GLY A 230 12.76 23.43 -29.48
CA GLY A 230 12.12 22.99 -30.72
C GLY A 230 12.02 21.49 -30.94
N GLY A 231 12.43 20.67 -29.94
CA GLY A 231 12.47 19.20 -30.00
C GLY A 231 11.09 18.55 -30.00
N THR A 232 11.07 17.23 -30.14
CA THR A 232 9.81 16.43 -30.15
C THR A 232 9.17 16.36 -28.77
N THR A 233 9.96 16.24 -27.71
CA THR A 233 9.46 16.10 -26.34
C THR A 233 8.67 17.33 -25.91
N ILE A 234 9.17 18.54 -26.15
CA ILE A 234 8.45 19.78 -25.74
C ILE A 234 7.13 19.95 -26.50
N ARG A 235 7.00 19.45 -27.74
CA ARG A 235 5.73 19.47 -28.47
C ARG A 235 4.71 18.57 -27.80
N GLY A 236 5.09 17.37 -27.35
CA GLY A 236 4.22 16.47 -26.60
C GLY A 236 3.81 17.07 -25.25
N VAL A 237 4.77 17.64 -24.49
CA VAL A 237 4.49 18.33 -23.22
C VAL A 237 3.50 19.48 -23.45
N SER A 238 3.71 20.32 -24.48
CA SER A 238 2.81 21.43 -24.79
C SER A 238 1.39 20.97 -25.12
N GLN A 239 1.22 19.80 -25.76
CA GLN A 239 -0.10 19.23 -26.03
C GLN A 239 -0.77 18.77 -24.73
N LEU A 240 -0.05 18.05 -23.84
CA LEU A 240 -0.59 17.63 -22.54
C LEU A 240 -1.01 18.82 -21.66
N GLU A 241 -0.20 19.90 -21.65
CA GLU A 241 -0.55 21.12 -20.91
C GLU A 241 -1.81 21.79 -21.49
N LYS A 242 -1.93 21.84 -22.83
CA LYS A 242 -3.11 22.40 -23.52
C LYS A 242 -4.40 21.63 -23.20
N ASP A 243 -4.30 20.31 -23.08
CA ASP A 243 -5.43 19.41 -22.82
C ASP A 243 -5.75 19.29 -21.32
N GLY A 244 -4.99 19.97 -20.43
CA GLY A 244 -5.32 20.06 -19.02
C GLY A 244 -4.78 18.92 -18.14
N PHE A 245 -3.81 18.13 -18.61
CA PHE A 245 -3.30 16.92 -17.93
C PHE A 245 -3.06 17.09 -16.42
N ARG A 246 -2.49 18.24 -16.00
CA ARG A 246 -2.25 18.48 -14.57
C ARG A 246 -3.56 18.69 -13.80
N GLY A 247 -4.50 19.43 -14.40
CA GLY A 247 -5.83 19.63 -13.85
C GLY A 247 -6.57 18.30 -13.67
N ASP A 248 -6.57 17.46 -14.70
CA ASP A 248 -7.24 16.14 -14.65
C ASP A 248 -6.73 15.26 -13.51
N ILE A 249 -5.43 15.28 -13.23
CA ILE A 249 -4.86 14.52 -12.11
C ILE A 249 -5.29 15.09 -10.75
N ILE A 250 -5.31 16.44 -10.61
CA ILE A 250 -5.77 17.10 -9.38
C ILE A 250 -7.26 16.81 -9.16
N ASP A 251 -8.08 16.97 -10.19
CA ASP A 251 -9.52 16.72 -10.16
C ASP A 251 -9.85 15.26 -9.83
N ALA A 252 -9.03 14.31 -10.29
CA ALA A 252 -9.17 12.90 -9.93
C ALA A 252 -8.94 12.67 -8.43
N VAL A 253 -7.97 13.35 -7.83
CA VAL A 253 -7.73 13.30 -6.38
C VAL A 253 -8.89 13.97 -5.63
N ASP A 254 -9.35 15.13 -6.09
CA ASP A 254 -10.50 15.85 -5.50
C ASP A 254 -11.77 15.00 -5.53
N ALA A 255 -12.02 14.26 -6.60
CA ALA A 255 -13.14 13.35 -6.71
C ALA A 255 -13.10 12.21 -5.69
N VAL A 256 -11.89 11.76 -5.28
CA VAL A 256 -11.73 10.77 -4.21
C VAL A 256 -11.92 11.40 -2.82
N MET A 257 -11.41 12.62 -2.62
CA MET A 257 -11.45 13.31 -1.32
C MET A 257 -12.84 13.86 -0.99
N ASN A 258 -13.58 14.36 -1.99
CA ASN A 258 -14.91 14.93 -1.85
C ASN A 258 -16.01 13.88 -1.82
N ARG A 259 -15.79 12.75 -1.11
CA ARG A 259 -16.82 11.71 -0.89
C ARG A 259 -17.97 12.32 -0.10
N GLN A 260 -19.11 12.48 -0.77
CA GLN A 260 -20.39 12.78 -0.13
C GLN A 260 -20.92 11.53 0.58
#